data_36e9bda028f0c3d60779ee64687a1cfd
#
_entry.id   36e9bda028f0c3d60779ee64687a1cfd
#
_cell.length_a   1.000
_cell.length_b   1.000
_cell.length_c   1.000
_cell.angle_alpha   90.00
_cell.angle_beta   90.00
_cell.angle_gamma   90.00
#
_symmetry.space_group_name_H-M   'P 1'
#
loop_
_entity.id
_entity.type
_entity.pdbx_description
1 polymer ?
#
loop_
_entity_poly.entity_id
_entity_poly.type
_entity_poly.pdbx_seq_one_letter_code
_entity_poly.pdbx_strand_id
1 'polypeptide(L)'
;MLHLYEGIVLKNLFGRRVIVIEQPYVYRRTELAEPDWTRFPGWAGVTRDEWESVQWQRAHCVKNIRQLREVLGGGLSEAFCADLTADQRERATMSMLVPPQMVNTMAPAVAASDPAFTDAFYADPVRRYMIPVLSDRRADWPSHPYATRDSLHEAEMWAVEGLTHRYPTKVLAEVLPTCPQYCGHCTRMDLVGNPTPVIAKHKFAAPREDRLGAMITYLKTTPGCGTWWSPAATWPTCPGPGWKPSSPRCSTSTTSATSGWPPRR
;
A
#
# COMPACT_ATOMS: atom_id res chain seq x y z
N MET A 1 -33.06 17.44 7.25
CA MET A 1 -32.93 18.07 8.58
C MET A 1 -31.43 18.16 8.87
N LEU A 2 -30.85 19.32 8.65
CA LEU A 2 -29.44 19.60 8.95
C LEU A 2 -29.35 19.91 10.45
N HIS A 3 -28.75 19.01 11.23
CA HIS A 3 -28.33 19.36 12.57
C HIS A 3 -27.10 20.25 12.48
N LEU A 4 -27.30 21.53 12.76
CA LEU A 4 -26.22 22.48 12.99
C LEU A 4 -25.49 22.06 14.30
N TYR A 5 -24.22 21.70 14.19
CA TYR A 5 -23.35 21.54 15.35
C TYR A 5 -23.04 22.93 15.89
N GLU A 6 -23.58 23.29 17.02
CA GLU A 6 -23.17 24.45 17.80
C GLU A 6 -21.83 24.11 18.49
N GLY A 7 -20.72 24.49 17.88
CA GLY A 7 -19.41 24.37 18.48
C GLY A 7 -18.96 25.73 19.04
N ILE A 8 -18.26 25.74 20.19
CA ILE A 8 -17.64 26.94 20.74
C ILE A 8 -16.53 27.37 19.78
N VAL A 9 -16.63 28.58 19.28
CA VAL A 9 -15.61 29.19 18.41
C VAL A 9 -14.62 29.96 19.28
N LEU A 10 -13.42 29.43 19.46
CA LEU A 10 -12.31 30.13 20.09
C LEU A 10 -11.41 30.77 19.00
N LYS A 11 -10.86 31.95 19.31
CA LYS A 11 -9.79 32.54 18.50
C LYS A 11 -8.45 32.05 19.03
N ASN A 12 -7.59 31.52 18.17
CA ASN A 12 -6.21 31.21 18.56
C ASN A 12 -5.37 32.50 18.67
N LEU A 13 -4.12 32.39 19.11
CA LEU A 13 -3.17 33.49 19.29
C LEU A 13 -2.90 34.31 18.00
N PHE A 14 -3.31 33.80 16.84
CA PHE A 14 -3.20 34.45 15.52
C PHE A 14 -4.55 35.00 15.00
N GLY A 15 -5.58 35.04 15.85
CA GLY A 15 -6.90 35.56 15.47
C GLY A 15 -7.73 34.64 14.56
N ARG A 16 -7.26 33.43 14.26
CA ARG A 16 -8.00 32.45 13.45
C ARG A 16 -9.10 31.79 14.27
N ARG A 17 -10.27 31.59 13.65
CA ARG A 17 -11.39 30.86 14.25
C ARG A 17 -11.02 29.39 14.35
N VAL A 18 -11.06 28.84 15.54
CA VAL A 18 -10.91 27.39 15.80
C VAL A 18 -12.25 26.90 16.33
N ILE A 19 -12.83 25.94 15.65
CA ILE A 19 -14.04 25.25 16.15
C ILE A 19 -13.57 24.23 17.17
N VAL A 20 -13.90 24.44 18.43
CA VAL A 20 -13.67 23.46 19.48
C VAL A 20 -14.92 22.57 19.55
N ILE A 21 -14.79 21.33 19.19
CA ILE A 21 -15.83 20.33 19.37
C ILE A 21 -15.79 19.94 20.86
N GLU A 22 -16.80 20.32 21.62
CA GLU A 22 -16.87 20.05 23.07
C GLU A 22 -16.95 18.55 23.42
N GLN A 23 -17.39 17.74 22.49
CA GLN A 23 -17.41 16.28 22.71
C GLN A 23 -16.25 15.63 21.98
N PRO A 24 -15.44 14.83 22.69
CA PRO A 24 -14.40 14.06 22.05
C PRO A 24 -15.04 13.11 21.01
N TYR A 25 -14.38 12.98 19.85
CA TYR A 25 -14.79 12.00 18.86
C TYR A 25 -14.83 10.60 19.48
N VAL A 26 -16.02 10.02 19.54
CA VAL A 26 -16.19 8.64 19.99
C VAL A 26 -16.00 7.73 18.81
N TYR A 27 -14.85 7.05 18.77
CA TYR A 27 -14.59 6.03 17.78
C TYR A 27 -15.58 4.86 17.96
N ARG A 28 -16.52 4.73 17.03
CA ARG A 28 -17.41 3.57 16.97
C ARG A 28 -16.64 2.43 16.33
N ARG A 29 -16.20 1.50 17.14
CA ARG A 29 -15.59 0.27 16.65
C ARG A 29 -16.67 -0.54 15.93
N THR A 30 -16.55 -0.62 14.61
CA THR A 30 -17.36 -1.53 13.80
C THR A 30 -16.60 -2.85 13.74
N GLU A 31 -17.28 -3.94 13.99
CA GLU A 31 -16.69 -5.26 13.76
C GLU A 31 -16.46 -5.43 12.25
N LEU A 32 -15.21 -5.68 11.89
CA LEU A 32 -14.84 -5.88 10.50
C LEU A 32 -15.06 -7.34 10.16
N ALA A 33 -16.00 -7.60 9.24
CA ALA A 33 -16.22 -8.91 8.66
C ALA A 33 -15.57 -8.97 7.29
N GLU A 34 -14.78 -10.00 7.05
CA GLU A 34 -14.26 -10.27 5.70
C GLU A 34 -15.40 -10.84 4.84
N PRO A 35 -15.62 -10.32 3.62
CA PRO A 35 -16.58 -10.91 2.68
C PRO A 35 -16.20 -12.35 2.34
N ASP A 36 -17.17 -13.18 2.10
CA ASP A 36 -16.95 -14.55 1.65
C ASP A 36 -16.26 -14.55 0.27
N TRP A 37 -15.05 -15.09 0.19
CA TRP A 37 -14.28 -15.15 -1.05
C TRP A 37 -14.86 -16.12 -2.08
N THR A 38 -15.64 -17.14 -1.64
CA THR A 38 -16.26 -18.11 -2.54
C THR A 38 -17.35 -17.52 -3.42
N ARG A 39 -17.77 -16.27 -3.14
CA ARG A 39 -18.65 -15.50 -4.02
C ARG A 39 -18.06 -15.22 -5.40
N PHE A 40 -16.76 -15.34 -5.55
CA PHE A 40 -16.08 -15.20 -6.84
C PHE A 40 -15.81 -16.57 -7.47
N PRO A 41 -16.25 -16.79 -8.72
CA PRO A 41 -16.10 -18.09 -9.39
C PRO A 41 -14.66 -18.63 -9.39
N GLY A 42 -13.66 -17.77 -9.55
CA GLY A 42 -12.25 -18.17 -9.55
C GLY A 42 -11.74 -18.67 -8.20
N TRP A 43 -12.48 -18.44 -7.11
CA TRP A 43 -12.11 -18.85 -5.75
C TRP A 43 -13.16 -19.73 -5.06
N ALA A 44 -14.21 -20.13 -5.77
CA ALA A 44 -15.29 -20.94 -5.20
C ALA A 44 -14.83 -22.25 -4.56
N GLY A 45 -13.72 -22.81 -5.04
CA GLY A 45 -13.14 -24.06 -4.51
C GLY A 45 -11.98 -23.87 -3.54
N VAL A 46 -11.63 -22.62 -3.19
CA VAL A 46 -10.48 -22.34 -2.30
C VAL A 46 -10.87 -22.58 -0.86
N THR A 47 -10.10 -23.41 -0.19
CA THR A 47 -10.31 -23.73 1.23
C THR A 47 -9.90 -22.57 2.12
N ARG A 48 -10.37 -22.60 3.38
CA ARG A 48 -10.00 -21.57 4.37
C ARG A 48 -8.50 -21.55 4.65
N ASP A 49 -7.88 -22.72 4.77
CA ASP A 49 -6.44 -22.85 5.06
C ASP A 49 -5.59 -22.26 3.91
N GLU A 50 -6.00 -22.48 2.67
CA GLU A 50 -5.37 -21.85 1.51
C GLU A 50 -5.57 -20.35 1.52
N TRP A 51 -6.81 -19.87 1.75
CA TRP A 51 -7.14 -18.45 1.78
C TRP A 51 -6.35 -17.70 2.85
N GLU A 52 -6.19 -18.26 4.04
CA GLU A 52 -5.41 -17.68 5.14
C GLU A 52 -3.89 -17.82 4.95
N SER A 53 -3.44 -18.60 3.97
CA SER A 53 -2.02 -18.79 3.67
C SER A 53 -1.42 -17.59 2.95
N VAL A 54 -0.42 -16.96 3.56
CA VAL A 54 0.34 -15.84 2.95
C VAL A 54 0.99 -16.26 1.64
N GLN A 55 1.49 -17.51 1.55
CA GLN A 55 2.10 -18.05 0.34
C GLN A 55 1.08 -18.15 -0.79
N TRP A 56 -0.12 -18.66 -0.47
CA TRP A 56 -1.21 -18.75 -1.44
C TRP A 56 -1.64 -17.37 -1.93
N GLN A 57 -1.88 -16.42 -1.02
CA GLN A 57 -2.25 -15.03 -1.35
C GLN A 57 -1.24 -14.38 -2.31
N ARG A 58 0.04 -14.60 -2.09
CA ARG A 58 1.09 -14.04 -2.95
C ARG A 58 1.19 -14.74 -4.30
N ALA A 59 1.02 -16.04 -4.35
CA ALA A 59 1.05 -16.81 -5.59
C ALA A 59 -0.13 -16.45 -6.50
N HIS A 60 -1.28 -16.13 -5.91
CA HIS A 60 -2.53 -15.86 -6.61
C HIS A 60 -2.86 -14.37 -6.76
N CYS A 61 -1.87 -13.46 -6.55
CA CYS A 61 -2.06 -12.05 -6.86
C CYS A 61 -2.54 -11.85 -8.31
N VAL A 62 -3.55 -11.01 -8.48
CA VAL A 62 -4.06 -10.60 -9.79
C VAL A 62 -3.10 -9.60 -10.42
N LYS A 63 -2.56 -9.93 -11.60
CA LYS A 63 -1.49 -9.17 -12.28
C LYS A 63 -1.92 -8.54 -13.59
N ASN A 64 -3.06 -8.95 -14.11
CA ASN A 64 -3.57 -8.47 -15.40
C ASN A 64 -5.09 -8.68 -15.52
N ILE A 65 -5.67 -8.08 -16.56
CA ILE A 65 -7.12 -8.11 -16.81
C ILE A 65 -7.63 -9.54 -17.02
N ARG A 66 -6.86 -10.40 -17.69
CA ARG A 66 -7.28 -11.79 -17.91
C ARG A 66 -7.47 -12.51 -16.57
N GLN A 67 -6.52 -12.43 -15.66
CA GLN A 67 -6.64 -13.01 -14.33
C GLN A 67 -7.79 -12.40 -13.52
N LEU A 68 -7.99 -11.08 -13.64
CA LEU A 68 -9.13 -10.42 -12.98
C LEU A 68 -10.46 -10.99 -13.48
N ARG A 69 -10.62 -11.19 -14.80
CA ARG A 69 -11.80 -11.81 -15.39
C ARG A 69 -11.97 -13.28 -14.97
N GLU A 70 -10.88 -14.03 -14.91
CA GLU A 70 -10.90 -15.43 -14.44
C GLU A 70 -11.42 -15.51 -13.01
N VAL A 71 -10.99 -14.60 -12.14
CA VAL A 71 -11.44 -14.54 -10.74
C VAL A 71 -12.90 -14.12 -10.62
N LEU A 72 -13.28 -13.02 -11.27
CA LEU A 72 -14.62 -12.43 -11.15
C LEU A 72 -15.67 -13.08 -12.05
N GLY A 73 -15.24 -13.99 -12.93
CA GLY A 73 -16.11 -14.60 -13.92
C GLY A 73 -16.67 -13.58 -14.92
N GLY A 74 -17.93 -13.71 -15.29
CA GLY A 74 -18.63 -12.79 -16.19
C GLY A 74 -19.04 -11.45 -15.58
N GLY A 75 -18.64 -11.15 -14.33
CA GLY A 75 -19.11 -9.98 -13.59
C GLY A 75 -18.59 -8.63 -14.10
N LEU A 76 -17.54 -8.59 -14.93
CA LEU A 76 -17.00 -7.36 -15.49
C LEU A 76 -17.46 -7.12 -16.92
N SER A 77 -17.98 -5.92 -17.20
CA SER A 77 -18.34 -5.51 -18.55
C SER A 77 -17.10 -5.30 -19.44
N GLU A 78 -17.29 -5.43 -20.74
CA GLU A 78 -16.26 -5.11 -21.72
C GLU A 78 -15.83 -3.63 -21.65
N ALA A 79 -16.76 -2.73 -21.31
CA ALA A 79 -16.48 -1.32 -21.13
C ALA A 79 -15.47 -1.10 -19.99
N PHE A 80 -15.63 -1.78 -18.84
CA PHE A 80 -14.67 -1.72 -17.74
C PHE A 80 -13.29 -2.23 -18.17
N CYS A 81 -13.26 -3.36 -18.87
CA CYS A 81 -12.00 -3.93 -19.31
C CYS A 81 -11.27 -3.03 -20.31
N ALA A 82 -12.00 -2.37 -21.22
CA ALA A 82 -11.45 -1.39 -22.15
C ALA A 82 -10.87 -0.17 -21.42
N ASP A 83 -11.60 0.35 -20.44
CA ASP A 83 -11.21 1.50 -19.62
C ASP A 83 -9.95 1.19 -18.79
N LEU A 84 -9.87 0.00 -18.18
CA LEU A 84 -8.69 -0.47 -17.46
C LEU A 84 -7.49 -0.65 -18.41
N THR A 85 -7.70 -1.20 -19.59
CA THR A 85 -6.64 -1.37 -20.60
C THR A 85 -6.10 -0.02 -21.06
N ALA A 86 -6.96 0.96 -21.27
CA ALA A 86 -6.57 2.32 -21.65
C ALA A 86 -5.73 2.96 -20.53
N ASP A 87 -6.14 2.85 -19.28
CA ASP A 87 -5.35 3.37 -18.16
C ASP A 87 -3.96 2.73 -18.10
N GLN A 88 -3.89 1.41 -18.20
CA GLN A 88 -2.62 0.69 -18.12
C GLN A 88 -1.65 1.06 -19.23
N ARG A 89 -2.16 1.38 -20.41
CA ARG A 89 -1.36 1.80 -21.56
C ARG A 89 -0.92 3.26 -21.45
N GLU A 90 -1.75 4.15 -20.93
CA GLU A 90 -1.59 5.59 -21.09
C GLU A 90 -1.21 6.33 -19.79
N ARG A 91 -1.58 5.78 -18.64
CA ARG A 91 -1.50 6.51 -17.38
C ARG A 91 -0.91 5.74 -16.22
N ALA A 92 -0.99 4.42 -16.22
CA ALA A 92 -0.61 3.62 -15.07
C ALA A 92 0.86 3.82 -14.68
N THR A 93 1.07 4.26 -13.47
CA THR A 93 2.40 4.41 -12.86
C THR A 93 2.90 3.13 -12.19
N MET A 94 1.99 2.20 -11.90
CA MET A 94 2.26 0.90 -11.33
C MET A 94 1.57 -0.17 -12.17
N SER A 95 2.26 -1.28 -12.44
CA SER A 95 1.61 -2.46 -12.99
C SER A 95 0.65 -3.06 -11.96
N MET A 96 -0.34 -3.83 -12.44
CA MET A 96 -1.28 -4.48 -11.51
C MET A 96 -0.56 -5.55 -10.69
N LEU A 97 -0.76 -5.53 -9.37
CA LEU A 97 -0.40 -6.60 -8.44
C LEU A 97 -1.32 -6.49 -7.22
N VAL A 98 -2.42 -7.22 -7.23
CA VAL A 98 -3.47 -7.13 -6.22
C VAL A 98 -3.67 -8.48 -5.55
N PRO A 99 -3.41 -8.60 -4.23
CA PRO A 99 -3.67 -9.83 -3.50
C PRO A 99 -5.16 -10.22 -3.54
N PRO A 100 -5.47 -11.53 -3.52
CA PRO A 100 -6.85 -12.01 -3.51
C PRO A 100 -7.71 -11.37 -2.42
N GLN A 101 -7.18 -11.25 -1.20
CA GLN A 101 -7.89 -10.63 -0.10
C GLN A 101 -8.30 -9.17 -0.40
N MET A 102 -7.45 -8.40 -1.08
CA MET A 102 -7.80 -7.03 -1.47
C MET A 102 -8.89 -7.00 -2.55
N VAL A 103 -8.84 -7.90 -3.53
CA VAL A 103 -9.91 -8.03 -4.53
C VAL A 103 -11.22 -8.42 -3.85
N ASN A 104 -11.17 -9.29 -2.85
CA ASN A 104 -12.35 -9.73 -2.12
C ASN A 104 -13.06 -8.59 -1.35
N THR A 105 -12.34 -7.55 -0.96
CA THR A 105 -12.96 -6.39 -0.29
C THR A 105 -13.68 -5.43 -1.26
N MET A 106 -13.53 -5.62 -2.58
CA MET A 106 -14.14 -4.75 -3.59
C MET A 106 -15.60 -5.15 -3.86
N ALA A 107 -16.51 -4.19 -3.89
CA ALA A 107 -17.94 -4.40 -4.07
C ALA A 107 -18.51 -5.51 -3.17
N PRO A 108 -18.32 -5.47 -1.85
CA PRO A 108 -18.59 -6.60 -0.95
C PRO A 108 -20.10 -6.93 -0.83
N ALA A 109 -20.96 -5.96 -1.11
CA ALA A 109 -22.40 -6.10 -0.97
C ALA A 109 -23.10 -6.70 -2.20
N VAL A 110 -22.37 -6.93 -3.31
CA VAL A 110 -22.96 -7.36 -4.58
C VAL A 110 -22.29 -8.66 -5.04
N ALA A 111 -23.07 -9.65 -5.41
CA ALA A 111 -22.56 -10.89 -5.97
C ALA A 111 -21.96 -10.65 -7.37
N ALA A 112 -20.89 -11.37 -7.71
CA ALA A 112 -20.24 -11.23 -9.02
C ALA A 112 -21.14 -11.60 -10.21
N SER A 113 -22.17 -12.41 -9.97
CA SER A 113 -23.19 -12.78 -10.96
C SER A 113 -24.30 -11.75 -11.13
N ASP A 114 -24.37 -10.74 -10.25
CA ASP A 114 -25.41 -9.70 -10.30
C ASP A 114 -25.10 -8.72 -11.44
N PRO A 115 -26.08 -8.35 -12.27
CA PRO A 115 -25.90 -7.32 -13.31
C PRO A 115 -25.40 -5.98 -12.78
N ALA A 116 -25.70 -5.64 -11.52
CA ALA A 116 -25.22 -4.42 -10.87
C ALA A 116 -23.75 -4.49 -10.42
N PHE A 117 -23.10 -5.65 -10.55
CA PHE A 117 -21.73 -5.83 -10.03
C PHE A 117 -20.73 -4.89 -10.68
N THR A 118 -20.79 -4.71 -12.00
CA THR A 118 -19.86 -3.80 -12.69
C THR A 118 -19.96 -2.38 -12.16
N ASP A 119 -21.17 -1.86 -11.96
CA ASP A 119 -21.38 -0.49 -11.46
C ASP A 119 -20.90 -0.35 -10.02
N ALA A 120 -21.21 -1.34 -9.16
CA ALA A 120 -20.72 -1.39 -7.80
C ALA A 120 -19.20 -1.47 -7.75
N PHE A 121 -18.59 -2.25 -8.63
CA PHE A 121 -17.13 -2.38 -8.75
C PHE A 121 -16.48 -1.08 -9.25
N TYR A 122 -17.10 -0.38 -10.22
CA TYR A 122 -16.66 0.96 -10.64
C TYR A 122 -16.68 1.97 -9.50
N ALA A 123 -17.74 1.95 -8.69
CA ALA A 123 -17.92 2.90 -7.59
C ALA A 123 -17.06 2.59 -6.36
N ASP A 124 -16.54 1.37 -6.25
CA ASP A 124 -15.83 0.89 -5.06
C ASP A 124 -14.54 1.66 -4.80
N PRO A 125 -14.34 2.24 -3.60
CA PRO A 125 -13.15 3.04 -3.30
C PRO A 125 -11.86 2.22 -3.23
N VAL A 126 -11.92 0.95 -2.82
CA VAL A 126 -10.76 0.05 -2.77
C VAL A 126 -10.32 -0.29 -4.18
N ARG A 127 -11.28 -0.61 -5.08
CA ARG A 127 -10.99 -0.83 -6.50
C ARG A 127 -10.35 0.42 -7.13
N ARG A 128 -10.91 1.61 -6.92
CA ARG A 128 -10.37 2.87 -7.46
C ARG A 128 -8.95 3.13 -6.99
N TYR A 129 -8.63 2.72 -5.78
CA TYR A 129 -7.29 2.85 -5.22
C TYR A 129 -6.31 1.80 -5.75
N MET A 130 -6.75 0.53 -5.86
CA MET A 130 -5.88 -0.60 -6.19
C MET A 130 -5.84 -0.93 -7.69
N ILE A 131 -6.95 -0.70 -8.39
CA ILE A 131 -7.14 -0.99 -9.82
C ILE A 131 -7.77 0.25 -10.49
N PRO A 132 -7.08 1.38 -10.54
CA PRO A 132 -7.61 2.58 -11.20
C PRO A 132 -7.82 2.32 -12.70
N VAL A 133 -8.83 2.96 -13.25
CA VAL A 133 -9.16 2.95 -14.70
C VAL A 133 -9.02 4.37 -15.26
N LEU A 134 -8.98 4.52 -16.58
CA LEU A 134 -8.75 5.82 -17.21
C LEU A 134 -9.82 6.86 -16.82
N SER A 135 -11.09 6.44 -16.72
CA SER A 135 -12.20 7.31 -16.31
C SER A 135 -12.12 7.78 -14.85
N ASP A 136 -11.33 7.13 -13.99
CA ASP A 136 -11.04 7.64 -12.64
C ASP A 136 -10.10 8.83 -12.64
N ARG A 137 -9.34 9.04 -13.72
CA ARG A 137 -8.34 10.09 -13.82
C ARG A 137 -9.00 11.44 -14.10
N ARG A 138 -8.81 12.37 -13.19
CA ARG A 138 -9.35 13.72 -13.29
C ARG A 138 -8.41 14.59 -14.13
N ALA A 139 -8.58 14.54 -15.46
CA ALA A 139 -7.76 15.35 -16.38
C ALA A 139 -7.97 16.87 -16.20
N ASP A 140 -9.10 17.27 -15.61
CA ASP A 140 -9.47 18.63 -15.28
C ASP A 140 -8.83 19.14 -13.97
N TRP A 141 -8.20 18.27 -13.18
CA TRP A 141 -7.48 18.70 -12.00
C TRP A 141 -6.01 19.01 -12.36
N PRO A 142 -5.58 20.25 -12.18
CA PRO A 142 -4.20 20.60 -12.44
C PRO A 142 -3.27 19.91 -11.44
N SER A 143 -2.19 19.34 -11.95
CA SER A 143 -1.10 18.90 -11.09
C SER A 143 -0.40 20.13 -10.49
N HIS A 144 0.08 20.00 -9.25
CA HIS A 144 0.92 21.04 -8.67
C HIS A 144 2.16 21.23 -9.55
N PRO A 145 2.59 22.48 -9.86
CA PRO A 145 3.71 22.73 -10.77
C PRO A 145 5.04 22.09 -10.33
N TYR A 146 5.18 21.81 -9.04
CA TYR A 146 6.35 21.13 -8.47
C TYR A 146 6.05 19.67 -8.10
N ALA A 147 4.96 19.09 -8.64
CA ALA A 147 4.67 17.69 -8.40
C ALA A 147 5.75 16.79 -9.00
N THR A 148 6.35 15.94 -8.19
CA THR A 148 7.32 14.92 -8.60
C THR A 148 6.83 13.54 -8.20
N ARG A 149 7.35 12.50 -8.83
CA ARG A 149 7.04 11.11 -8.50
C ARG A 149 7.66 10.69 -7.17
N ASP A 150 8.83 11.21 -6.85
CA ASP A 150 9.45 11.13 -5.53
C ASP A 150 9.16 12.42 -4.76
N SER A 151 7.90 12.57 -4.34
CA SER A 151 7.41 13.76 -3.63
C SER A 151 8.09 13.99 -2.27
N LEU A 152 8.77 13.00 -1.76
CA LEU A 152 9.51 13.05 -0.49
C LEU A 152 11.02 13.25 -0.70
N HIS A 153 11.50 13.25 -1.94
CA HIS A 153 12.92 13.33 -2.30
C HIS A 153 13.77 12.27 -1.58
N GLU A 154 13.24 11.04 -1.50
CA GLU A 154 13.89 9.97 -0.74
C GLU A 154 15.17 9.50 -1.39
N ALA A 155 15.23 9.45 -2.72
CA ALA A 155 16.43 9.05 -3.46
C ALA A 155 17.62 10.01 -3.24
N GLU A 156 17.34 11.31 -3.14
CA GLU A 156 18.37 12.33 -2.86
C GLU A 156 18.92 12.25 -1.43
N MET A 157 18.20 11.59 -0.53
CA MET A 157 18.57 11.42 0.87
C MET A 157 19.15 10.04 1.19
N TRP A 158 19.54 9.30 0.17
CA TRP A 158 20.21 8.02 0.39
C TRP A 158 21.61 8.22 0.99
N ALA A 159 21.77 7.75 2.20
CA ALA A 159 23.08 7.67 2.84
C ALA A 159 23.95 6.54 2.23
N VAL A 160 23.26 5.44 1.85
CA VAL A 160 23.74 4.37 0.98
C VAL A 160 22.57 3.96 0.10
N GLU A 161 22.81 3.28 -1.00
CA GLU A 161 21.75 2.92 -1.95
C GLU A 161 20.59 2.17 -1.26
N GLY A 162 19.38 2.77 -1.32
CA GLY A 162 18.18 2.24 -0.70
C GLY A 162 18.08 2.49 0.82
N LEU A 163 18.95 3.31 1.41
CA LEU A 163 18.85 3.71 2.82
C LEU A 163 18.65 5.22 2.91
N THR A 164 17.41 5.64 3.02
CA THR A 164 17.04 7.05 3.20
C THR A 164 17.28 7.50 4.63
N HIS A 165 18.11 8.54 4.83
CA HIS A 165 18.37 9.15 6.14
C HIS A 165 17.86 10.59 6.16
N ARG A 166 16.57 10.76 6.36
CA ARG A 166 15.90 12.07 6.38
C ARG A 166 15.82 12.70 7.76
N TYR A 167 15.74 11.90 8.81
CA TYR A 167 15.56 12.37 10.18
C TYR A 167 16.75 11.98 11.04
N PRO A 168 17.20 12.84 11.97
CA PRO A 168 18.43 12.59 12.76
C PRO A 168 18.44 11.24 13.48
N THR A 169 17.27 10.75 13.86
CA THR A 169 17.15 9.53 14.67
C THR A 169 16.53 8.34 13.93
N LYS A 170 16.19 8.49 12.64
CA LYS A 170 15.45 7.45 11.91
C LYS A 170 15.95 7.33 10.48
N VAL A 171 16.15 6.11 10.04
CA VAL A 171 16.41 5.77 8.66
C VAL A 171 15.34 4.82 8.14
N LEU A 172 15.12 4.87 6.84
CA LEU A 172 14.25 3.97 6.12
C LEU A 172 15.09 3.08 5.22
N ALA A 173 15.07 1.77 5.46
CA ALA A 173 15.80 0.81 4.65
C ALA A 173 14.88 0.10 3.64
N GLU A 174 15.18 0.22 2.36
CA GLU A 174 14.53 -0.50 1.26
C GLU A 174 15.27 -1.79 0.96
N VAL A 175 14.90 -2.84 1.66
CA VAL A 175 15.57 -4.15 1.60
C VAL A 175 15.28 -4.87 0.30
N LEU A 176 14.07 -4.68 -0.24
CA LEU A 176 13.59 -5.32 -1.46
C LEU A 176 13.02 -4.28 -2.44
N PRO A 177 13.26 -4.46 -3.74
CA PRO A 177 12.69 -3.60 -4.77
C PRO A 177 11.26 -4.02 -5.16
N THR A 178 10.56 -4.73 -4.29
CA THR A 178 9.22 -5.26 -4.56
C THR A 178 8.33 -5.12 -3.33
N CYS A 179 7.05 -4.83 -3.58
CA CYS A 179 6.00 -4.80 -2.58
C CYS A 179 5.03 -5.96 -2.85
N PRO A 180 4.37 -6.52 -1.83
CA PRO A 180 3.39 -7.57 -2.02
C PRO A 180 2.11 -7.12 -2.75
N GLN A 181 1.90 -5.82 -2.87
CA GLN A 181 0.80 -5.22 -3.63
C GLN A 181 1.22 -3.88 -4.21
N TYR A 182 0.62 -3.48 -5.33
CA TYR A 182 0.86 -2.18 -5.94
C TYR A 182 -0.35 -1.28 -5.72
N CYS A 183 -0.12 -0.11 -5.18
CA CYS A 183 -1.18 0.85 -4.88
C CYS A 183 -0.94 2.18 -5.61
N GLY A 184 -2.04 2.85 -5.99
CA GLY A 184 -2.01 4.06 -6.81
C GLY A 184 -1.35 5.27 -6.14
N HIS A 185 -1.22 5.26 -4.81
CA HIS A 185 -0.63 6.35 -4.02
C HIS A 185 0.74 5.97 -3.42
N CYS A 186 1.45 5.08 -4.08
CA CYS A 186 2.76 4.63 -3.60
C CYS A 186 3.78 5.77 -3.67
N THR A 187 4.37 6.14 -2.54
CA THR A 187 5.45 7.14 -2.50
C THR A 187 6.79 6.62 -3.03
N ARG A 188 6.90 5.30 -3.24
CA ARG A 188 8.09 4.60 -3.76
C ARG A 188 7.82 3.90 -5.08
N MET A 189 6.88 4.43 -5.86
CA MET A 189 6.48 3.80 -7.12
C MET A 189 7.63 3.67 -8.13
N ASP A 190 8.67 4.47 -8.00
CA ASP A 190 9.85 4.38 -8.86
C ASP A 190 10.80 3.23 -8.49
N LEU A 191 10.77 2.77 -7.26
CA LEU A 191 11.65 1.73 -6.72
C LEU A 191 10.99 0.36 -6.67
N VAL A 192 9.68 0.32 -6.34
CA VAL A 192 8.93 -0.94 -6.26
C VAL A 192 8.10 -1.17 -7.52
N GLY A 193 7.82 -2.42 -7.80
CA GLY A 193 6.99 -2.82 -8.92
C GLY A 193 7.75 -2.94 -10.25
N ASN A 194 7.02 -3.33 -11.28
CA ASN A 194 7.54 -3.50 -12.62
C ASN A 194 7.42 -2.20 -13.44
N PRO A 195 8.23 -2.01 -14.49
CA PRO A 195 8.02 -0.95 -15.47
C PRO A 195 6.61 -1.03 -16.06
N THR A 196 6.09 0.12 -16.46
CA THR A 196 4.86 0.25 -17.24
C THR A 196 5.18 0.87 -18.60
N PRO A 197 4.24 0.89 -19.56
CA PRO A 197 4.48 1.56 -20.84
C PRO A 197 4.87 3.04 -20.72
N VAL A 198 4.45 3.71 -19.65
CA VAL A 198 4.69 5.14 -19.43
C VAL A 198 5.85 5.42 -18.47
N ILE A 199 6.32 4.42 -17.72
CA ILE A 199 7.31 4.62 -16.65
C ILE A 199 8.36 3.52 -16.63
N ALA A 200 9.62 3.92 -16.78
CA ALA A 200 10.75 3.07 -16.44
C ALA A 200 10.98 3.07 -14.93
N LYS A 201 11.13 1.89 -14.35
CA LYS A 201 11.42 1.75 -12.91
C LYS A 201 12.90 1.88 -12.64
N HIS A 202 13.23 2.52 -11.53
CA HIS A 202 14.58 2.55 -11.01
C HIS A 202 15.03 1.14 -10.60
N LYS A 203 16.28 0.82 -10.90
CA LYS A 203 16.90 -0.45 -10.51
C LYS A 203 18.06 -0.14 -9.60
N PHE A 204 18.18 -0.88 -8.50
CA PHE A 204 19.35 -0.81 -7.67
C PHE A 204 20.58 -1.29 -8.46
N ALA A 205 21.66 -0.54 -8.39
CA ALA A 205 22.90 -0.85 -9.10
C ALA A 205 23.68 -1.96 -8.38
N ALA A 206 23.77 -1.87 -7.04
CA ALA A 206 24.48 -2.84 -6.24
C ALA A 206 23.68 -4.11 -5.97
N PRO A 207 24.32 -5.29 -5.91
CA PRO A 207 23.71 -6.52 -5.43
C PRO A 207 23.07 -6.35 -4.04
N ARG A 208 22.03 -7.16 -3.76
CA ARG A 208 21.27 -7.04 -2.52
C ARG A 208 22.16 -7.20 -1.27
N GLU A 209 23.05 -8.17 -1.30
CA GLU A 209 23.94 -8.50 -0.17
C GLU A 209 24.86 -7.32 0.14
N ASP A 210 25.43 -6.68 -0.89
CA ASP A 210 26.32 -5.53 -0.76
C ASP A 210 25.57 -4.32 -0.20
N ARG A 211 24.36 -4.07 -0.70
CA ARG A 211 23.50 -3.00 -0.18
C ARG A 211 23.16 -3.21 1.30
N LEU A 212 22.76 -4.43 1.68
CA LEU A 212 22.45 -4.75 3.07
C LEU A 212 23.69 -4.61 3.96
N GLY A 213 24.85 -5.05 3.48
CA GLY A 213 26.13 -4.87 4.17
C GLY A 213 26.44 -3.39 4.41
N ALA A 214 26.29 -2.56 3.37
CA ALA A 214 26.50 -1.12 3.45
C ALA A 214 25.51 -0.43 4.42
N MET A 215 24.23 -0.80 4.36
CA MET A 215 23.20 -0.30 5.28
C MET A 215 23.53 -0.64 6.74
N ILE A 216 23.92 -1.88 7.01
CA ILE A 216 24.31 -2.32 8.37
C ILE A 216 25.56 -1.57 8.84
N THR A 217 26.53 -1.38 7.97
CA THR A 217 27.76 -0.64 8.31
C THR A 217 27.43 0.81 8.66
N TYR A 218 26.61 1.46 7.84
CA TYR A 218 26.15 2.83 8.10
C TYR A 218 25.46 2.95 9.46
N LEU A 219 24.54 2.04 9.76
CA LEU A 219 23.79 2.04 11.03
C LEU A 219 24.69 1.86 12.24
N LYS A 220 25.74 1.02 12.13
CA LYS A 220 26.71 0.82 13.21
C LYS A 220 27.58 2.05 13.48
N THR A 221 27.84 2.84 12.45
CA THR A 221 28.69 4.04 12.54
C THR A 221 27.91 5.33 12.80
N THR A 222 26.57 5.25 12.85
CA THR A 222 25.69 6.39 13.08
C THR A 222 24.94 6.21 14.43
N PRO A 223 25.57 6.57 15.57
CA PRO A 223 24.96 6.41 16.87
C PRO A 223 23.73 7.29 17.02
N GLY A 224 22.73 6.79 17.74
CA GLY A 224 21.45 7.49 17.97
C GLY A 224 20.43 7.33 16.85
N CYS A 225 20.77 6.65 15.77
CA CYS A 225 19.86 6.35 14.69
C CYS A 225 19.11 5.03 14.95
N GLY A 226 17.78 5.11 15.13
CA GLY A 226 16.90 3.95 15.14
C GLY A 226 16.54 3.55 13.71
N THR A 227 16.40 2.26 13.45
CA THR A 227 15.99 1.77 12.13
C THR A 227 14.49 1.68 12.04
N TRP A 228 13.91 2.29 11.03
CA TRP A 228 12.54 2.02 10.62
C TRP A 228 12.56 1.19 9.35
N TRP A 229 12.01 0.00 9.40
CA TRP A 229 11.82 -0.84 8.22
C TRP A 229 10.54 -0.40 7.52
N SER A 230 10.62 -0.05 6.24
CA SER A 230 9.40 0.19 5.47
C SER A 230 8.61 -1.10 5.28
N PRO A 231 7.29 -1.10 5.49
CA PRO A 231 6.45 -2.24 5.12
C PRO A 231 6.50 -2.57 3.62
N ALA A 232 6.78 -1.60 2.75
CA ALA A 232 7.05 -1.88 1.34
C ALA A 232 8.40 -2.58 1.13
N ALA A 233 9.32 -2.45 2.09
CA ALA A 233 10.54 -3.23 2.19
C ALA A 233 10.29 -4.52 2.99
N THR A 234 9.05 -4.93 3.09
CA THR A 234 8.59 -5.97 3.97
C THR A 234 9.37 -7.25 3.83
N TRP A 235 9.54 -7.73 5.01
CA TRP A 235 9.69 -9.15 5.36
C TRP A 235 10.29 -9.97 4.22
N PRO A 236 11.52 -10.39 4.37
CA PRO A 236 11.93 -11.56 3.62
C PRO A 236 10.79 -12.54 3.83
N THR A 237 10.15 -12.93 2.75
CA THR A 237 9.29 -14.10 2.76
C THR A 237 10.07 -15.14 3.49
N CYS A 238 9.61 -15.51 4.67
CA CYS A 238 10.23 -16.63 5.35
C CYS A 238 10.32 -17.72 4.30
N PRO A 239 11.51 -18.17 3.95
CA PRO A 239 11.65 -19.39 3.18
C PRO A 239 10.85 -20.44 3.93
N GLY A 240 10.18 -21.32 3.20
CA GLY A 240 9.37 -22.39 3.78
C GLY A 240 10.11 -23.20 4.84
N PRO A 241 9.44 -24.15 5.47
CA PRO A 241 10.00 -24.97 6.54
C PRO A 241 11.34 -25.57 6.09
N GLY A 242 12.43 -25.11 6.67
CA GLY A 242 13.81 -25.48 6.28
C GLY A 242 14.81 -24.33 6.25
N TRP A 243 14.35 -23.05 6.27
CA TRP A 243 15.27 -21.93 6.37
C TRP A 243 15.87 -21.85 7.77
N LYS A 244 17.15 -22.20 7.87
CA LYS A 244 17.96 -21.92 9.05
C LYS A 244 18.69 -20.60 8.80
N PRO A 245 18.62 -19.61 9.72
CA PRO A 245 19.43 -18.43 9.58
C PRO A 245 20.91 -18.83 9.61
N SER A 246 21.55 -18.75 8.46
CA SER A 246 22.96 -19.09 8.29
C SER A 246 23.92 -18.02 8.84
N SER A 247 23.42 -17.07 9.64
CA SER A 247 24.28 -16.08 10.30
C SER A 247 23.71 -15.70 11.66
N PRO A 248 24.54 -15.71 12.72
CA PRO A 248 24.13 -15.32 14.08
C PRO A 248 23.99 -13.80 14.27
N ARG A 249 23.77 -13.02 13.21
CA ARG A 249 23.76 -11.56 13.26
C ARG A 249 22.39 -10.90 13.17
N CYS A 250 21.33 -11.65 13.18
CA CYS A 250 19.99 -11.13 13.42
C CYS A 250 19.55 -11.51 14.83
N SER A 251 20.37 -11.17 15.82
CA SER A 251 19.88 -11.08 17.18
C SER A 251 18.95 -9.88 17.20
N THR A 252 17.66 -10.14 17.31
CA THR A 252 16.69 -9.16 17.77
C THR A 252 17.14 -8.67 19.13
N SER A 253 17.91 -7.59 19.18
CA SER A 253 17.95 -6.80 20.39
C SER A 253 16.58 -6.17 20.50
N THR A 254 15.68 -6.88 21.15
CA THR A 254 14.44 -6.36 21.67
C THR A 254 14.84 -5.41 22.82
N THR A 255 15.35 -4.24 22.49
CA THR A 255 15.21 -3.12 23.39
C THR A 255 13.73 -2.80 23.37
N SER A 256 13.05 -3.29 24.39
CA SER A 256 11.72 -2.83 24.79
C SER A 256 11.80 -1.33 25.01
N ALA A 257 11.58 -0.57 23.96
CA ALA A 257 11.21 0.82 24.09
C ALA A 257 9.80 0.81 24.67
N THR A 258 9.72 0.78 25.99
CA THR A 258 8.52 1.16 26.71
C THR A 258 8.17 2.56 26.23
N SER A 259 7.08 2.66 25.51
CA SER A 259 6.49 3.92 25.09
C SER A 259 5.96 4.66 26.32
N GLY A 260 6.88 5.30 27.04
CA GLY A 260 6.56 6.25 28.07
C GLY A 260 6.15 7.57 27.42
N TRP A 261 4.88 7.70 27.06
CA TRP A 261 4.31 9.02 26.88
C TRP A 261 4.12 9.63 28.29
N PRO A 262 4.67 10.81 28.58
CA PRO A 262 4.37 11.48 29.85
C PRO A 262 2.88 11.80 29.92
N PRO A 263 2.24 11.69 31.08
CA PRO A 263 0.86 12.07 31.24
C PRO A 263 0.71 13.57 30.96
N ARG A 264 -0.21 13.92 30.10
CA ARG A 264 -0.59 15.32 29.88
C ARG A 264 -1.20 15.85 31.18
N ARG A 265 -0.61 16.91 31.73
CA ARG A 265 -1.25 17.76 32.72
C ARG A 265 -2.29 18.68 32.03
#